data_39125064a7c8eac88f663f18bc4e3640
#
_entry.id   39125064a7c8eac88f663f18bc4e3640
#
_cell.length_a   1.000
_cell.length_b   1.000
_cell.length_c   1.000
_cell.angle_alpha   90.00
_cell.angle_beta   90.00
_cell.angle_gamma   90.00
#
_symmetry.space_group_name_H-M   'P 1'
#
loop_
_entity.id
_entity.type
_entity.pdbx_description
1 polymer ?
#
loop_
_entity_poly.entity_id
_entity_poly.type
_entity_poly.pdbx_seq_one_letter_code
_entity_poly.pdbx_strand_id
1 'polypeptide(L)'
;MNILITGIHGFVGSNLVSSLKGRHTLYGLDIVTPVKDGVVKNFSWKDIEPTSFPLYHLPQFDAIIHLAGKAHDTKNESVAQAYFDINTGLTRKIFDFFLESSSKKFIFFSSVKAAADSVVGDILTEDVVPAPVGPYGESKIKAEEYILKGEGKIEKGAGEVCGAVGQSGRLGLDRQVYILRPCMIHGPGNKGNLNLLYNVVKKGIPWPLGSFENRRSFTSIDNLCYVIEGLLTKAVPGGIYHMGDDEAMSTNELIATICEAMGKQPHIWKINKSLMEGFAGLGSLLHLPLNKERLRKLTENYVVSNAKIKNALGIEKMPVTAKEGLIKTIQSFE
;
A
#
# COMPACT_ATOMS: atom_id res chain seq x y z
N MET A 1 5.09 21.32 -6.95
CA MET A 1 4.95 21.14 -5.49
C MET A 1 6.23 20.59 -4.91
N ASN A 2 6.59 20.99 -3.69
CA ASN A 2 7.66 20.36 -2.91
C ASN A 2 7.08 19.19 -2.13
N ILE A 3 7.54 17.97 -2.40
CA ILE A 3 6.96 16.74 -1.85
C ILE A 3 8.02 15.98 -1.06
N LEU A 4 7.73 15.68 0.21
CA LEU A 4 8.54 14.79 1.04
C LEU A 4 8.02 13.37 0.93
N ILE A 5 8.87 12.42 0.56
CA ILE A 5 8.52 11.00 0.42
C ILE A 5 9.36 10.18 1.40
N THR A 6 8.71 9.54 2.38
CA THR A 6 9.40 8.62 3.28
C THR A 6 9.48 7.23 2.68
N GLY A 7 10.55 6.47 2.95
CA GLY A 7 10.74 5.13 2.35
C GLY A 7 11.02 5.20 0.84
N ILE A 8 11.67 6.25 0.41
CA ILE A 8 11.91 6.59 -0.99
C ILE A 8 12.72 5.53 -1.75
N HIS A 9 13.54 4.73 -1.05
CA HIS A 9 14.34 3.66 -1.63
C HIS A 9 13.60 2.33 -1.72
N GLY A 10 12.39 2.26 -1.14
CA GLY A 10 11.52 1.09 -1.23
C GLY A 10 10.97 0.88 -2.65
N PHE A 11 10.26 -0.26 -2.84
CA PHE A 11 9.63 -0.61 -4.11
C PHE A 11 8.66 0.48 -4.60
N VAL A 12 7.68 0.87 -3.78
CA VAL A 12 6.70 1.91 -4.14
C VAL A 12 7.38 3.27 -4.28
N GLY A 13 8.28 3.62 -3.33
CA GLY A 13 9.00 4.90 -3.37
C GLY A 13 9.81 5.09 -4.64
N SER A 14 10.51 4.06 -5.10
CA SER A 14 11.32 4.13 -6.33
C SER A 14 10.46 4.36 -7.58
N ASN A 15 9.34 3.66 -7.70
CA ASN A 15 8.41 3.83 -8.82
C ASN A 15 7.73 5.21 -8.77
N LEU A 16 7.37 5.66 -7.57
CA LEU A 16 6.74 6.97 -7.39
C LEU A 16 7.69 8.12 -7.76
N VAL A 17 8.97 8.04 -7.38
CA VAL A 17 9.99 9.01 -7.82
C VAL A 17 10.06 9.02 -9.35
N SER A 18 10.15 7.86 -10.00
CA SER A 18 10.19 7.76 -11.46
C SER A 18 8.95 8.38 -12.11
N SER A 19 7.78 8.25 -11.49
CA SER A 19 6.52 8.81 -11.99
C SER A 19 6.41 10.32 -11.77
N LEU A 20 6.86 10.84 -10.63
CA LEU A 20 6.65 12.24 -10.24
C LEU A 20 7.80 13.18 -10.63
N LYS A 21 9.01 12.65 -10.89
CA LYS A 21 10.16 13.47 -11.28
C LYS A 21 9.85 14.29 -12.53
N GLY A 22 10.37 15.52 -12.57
CA GLY A 22 10.12 16.46 -13.67
C GLY A 22 8.79 17.23 -13.58
N ARG A 23 7.84 16.76 -12.75
CA ARG A 23 6.57 17.47 -12.48
C ARG A 23 6.54 18.11 -11.10
N HIS A 24 7.27 17.55 -10.16
CA HIS A 24 7.35 18.01 -8.77
C HIS A 24 8.81 18.06 -8.30
N THR A 25 9.08 18.85 -7.27
CA THR A 25 10.36 18.89 -6.56
C THR A 25 10.31 17.85 -5.45
N LEU A 26 11.10 16.79 -5.56
CA LEU A 26 11.03 15.63 -4.68
C LEU A 26 12.15 15.65 -3.65
N TYR A 27 11.78 15.35 -2.42
CA TYR A 27 12.68 15.17 -1.28
C TYR A 27 12.45 13.78 -0.68
N GLY A 28 13.52 13.13 -0.26
CA GLY A 28 13.44 11.83 0.39
C GLY A 28 13.60 11.92 1.90
N LEU A 29 13.03 10.96 2.63
CA LEU A 29 13.32 10.68 4.02
C LEU A 29 13.43 9.16 4.18
N ASP A 30 14.61 8.67 4.51
CA ASP A 30 14.88 7.23 4.60
C ASP A 30 15.98 6.93 5.62
N ILE A 31 16.18 5.65 5.93
CA ILE A 31 17.35 5.16 6.68
C ILE A 31 18.60 5.09 5.79
N VAL A 32 18.42 5.04 4.46
CA VAL A 32 19.47 5.01 3.45
C VAL A 32 19.68 6.39 2.89
N THR A 33 20.91 6.88 2.88
CA THR A 33 21.25 8.28 2.59
C THR A 33 21.57 8.65 1.13
N PRO A 34 21.90 7.72 0.18
CA PRO A 34 22.18 8.14 -1.18
C PRO A 34 20.99 8.89 -1.80
N VAL A 35 21.30 9.97 -2.50
CA VAL A 35 20.29 10.72 -3.25
C VAL A 35 19.97 9.97 -4.53
N LYS A 36 18.68 9.76 -4.82
CA LYS A 36 18.20 9.15 -6.06
C LYS A 36 18.14 10.18 -7.18
N ASP A 37 18.23 9.69 -8.41
CA ASP A 37 17.94 10.52 -9.59
C ASP A 37 16.50 11.06 -9.52
N GLY A 38 16.34 12.37 -9.75
CA GLY A 38 15.08 13.08 -9.63
C GLY A 38 14.71 13.53 -8.21
N VAL A 39 15.57 13.33 -7.21
CA VAL A 39 15.41 13.76 -5.82
C VAL A 39 16.42 14.83 -5.49
N VAL A 40 15.99 15.96 -4.95
CA VAL A 40 16.87 17.11 -4.62
C VAL A 40 17.76 16.80 -3.43
N LYS A 41 17.20 16.22 -2.37
CA LYS A 41 17.91 15.88 -1.13
C LYS A 41 17.23 14.73 -0.43
N ASN A 42 18.01 13.88 0.21
CA ASN A 42 17.51 12.83 1.09
C ASN A 42 17.83 13.19 2.54
N PHE A 43 16.83 13.17 3.40
CA PHE A 43 16.92 13.41 4.83
C PHE A 43 16.95 12.08 5.59
N SER A 44 17.48 12.13 6.80
CA SER A 44 17.40 11.03 7.78
C SER A 44 16.26 11.27 8.76
N TRP A 45 15.84 10.24 9.47
CA TRP A 45 14.82 10.35 10.53
C TRP A 45 15.24 11.27 11.69
N LYS A 46 16.55 11.52 11.87
CA LYS A 46 17.08 12.45 12.86
C LYS A 46 16.79 13.90 12.50
N ASP A 47 16.73 14.22 11.21
CA ASP A 47 16.52 15.59 10.72
C ASP A 47 15.10 16.12 11.03
N ILE A 48 14.15 15.21 11.34
CA ILE A 48 12.76 15.56 11.71
C ILE A 48 12.47 15.35 13.21
N GLU A 49 13.47 15.04 14.03
CA GLU A 49 13.27 14.90 15.48
C GLU A 49 13.11 16.29 16.15
N PRO A 50 12.22 16.43 17.16
CA PRO A 50 11.96 17.73 17.84
C PRO A 50 13.20 18.39 18.42
N THR A 51 14.22 17.60 18.78
CA THR A 51 15.51 18.08 19.29
C THR A 51 16.40 18.71 18.22
N SER A 52 16.09 18.49 16.94
CA SER A 52 16.82 19.03 15.79
C SER A 52 16.29 20.43 15.37
N PHE A 53 15.36 21.02 16.15
CA PHE A 53 14.76 22.31 15.86
C PHE A 53 15.71 23.49 16.18
N PRO A 54 15.68 24.54 15.35
CA PRO A 54 14.54 25.04 14.61
C PRO A 54 14.40 24.42 13.21
N LEU A 55 13.15 24.14 12.80
CA LEU A 55 12.74 23.64 11.47
C LEU A 55 13.24 24.47 10.27
N TYR A 56 13.94 25.57 10.53
CA TYR A 56 14.45 26.49 9.50
C TYR A 56 15.46 25.89 8.51
N HIS A 57 15.94 24.68 8.78
CA HIS A 57 16.86 23.97 7.88
C HIS A 57 16.18 23.04 6.87
N LEU A 58 14.88 22.78 7.05
CA LEU A 58 14.12 21.95 6.13
C LEU A 58 13.35 22.85 5.13
N PRO A 59 13.26 22.42 3.85
CA PRO A 59 12.38 23.08 2.91
C PRO A 59 10.92 23.05 3.39
N GLN A 60 10.13 24.02 2.96
CA GLN A 60 8.69 23.93 3.12
C GLN A 60 8.14 22.89 2.13
N PHE A 61 7.44 21.90 2.64
CA PHE A 61 6.79 20.86 1.84
C PHE A 61 5.31 21.19 1.66
N ASP A 62 4.82 21.06 0.43
CA ASP A 62 3.39 21.18 0.13
C ASP A 62 2.64 19.90 0.52
N ALA A 63 3.30 18.74 0.36
CA ALA A 63 2.75 17.44 0.66
C ALA A 63 3.78 16.48 1.26
N ILE A 64 3.31 15.57 2.09
CA ILE A 64 4.09 14.47 2.66
C ILE A 64 3.45 13.14 2.25
N ILE A 65 4.24 12.24 1.64
CA ILE A 65 3.82 10.89 1.27
C ILE A 65 4.58 9.91 2.16
N HIS A 66 3.84 9.23 3.04
CA HIS A 66 4.43 8.31 4.00
C HIS A 66 4.33 6.86 3.53
N LEU A 67 5.43 6.36 2.95
CA LEU A 67 5.58 4.98 2.46
C LEU A 67 6.43 4.12 3.39
N ALA A 68 7.27 4.75 4.24
CA ALA A 68 8.16 4.02 5.14
C ALA A 68 7.35 3.09 6.04
N GLY A 69 7.69 1.83 6.03
CA GLY A 69 7.00 0.81 6.80
C GLY A 69 7.57 -0.57 6.55
N LYS A 70 7.33 -1.47 7.51
CA LYS A 70 7.65 -2.89 7.37
C LYS A 70 6.50 -3.58 6.65
N ALA A 71 6.78 -4.12 5.45
CA ALA A 71 5.83 -4.93 4.72
C ALA A 71 5.58 -6.27 5.41
N HIS A 72 4.48 -6.94 5.03
CA HIS A 72 4.19 -8.28 5.52
C HIS A 72 5.34 -9.24 5.23
N ASP A 73 5.87 -9.85 6.28
CA ASP A 73 6.95 -10.82 6.17
C ASP A 73 6.39 -12.21 5.84
N THR A 74 6.58 -12.64 4.61
CA THR A 74 6.10 -13.93 4.12
C THR A 74 6.84 -15.12 4.76
N LYS A 75 7.99 -14.88 5.38
CA LYS A 75 8.80 -15.91 6.05
C LYS A 75 8.50 -16.03 7.55
N ASN A 76 7.71 -15.09 8.12
CA ASN A 76 7.40 -15.01 9.57
C ASN A 76 8.65 -14.93 10.47
N GLU A 77 9.75 -14.37 9.97
CA GLU A 77 11.02 -14.25 10.72
C GLU A 77 11.04 -13.01 11.64
N SER A 78 10.08 -12.09 11.43
CA SER A 78 10.08 -10.83 12.17
C SER A 78 9.32 -10.94 13.49
N VAL A 79 9.93 -10.40 14.56
CA VAL A 79 9.26 -10.24 15.84
C VAL A 79 8.08 -9.26 15.68
N ALA A 80 6.93 -9.58 16.31
CA ALA A 80 5.72 -8.77 16.25
C ALA A 80 5.97 -7.29 16.59
N GLN A 81 6.78 -7.02 17.62
CA GLN A 81 7.10 -5.66 18.07
C GLN A 81 7.72 -4.80 16.96
N ALA A 82 8.55 -5.37 16.08
CA ALA A 82 9.17 -4.63 14.97
C ALA A 82 8.15 -4.03 13.99
N TYR A 83 6.97 -4.65 13.84
CA TYR A 83 5.89 -4.06 13.05
C TYR A 83 5.31 -2.80 13.70
N PHE A 84 5.11 -2.82 15.01
CA PHE A 84 4.59 -1.66 15.74
C PHE A 84 5.60 -0.53 15.81
N ASP A 85 6.87 -0.83 16.08
CA ASP A 85 7.94 0.18 16.14
C ASP A 85 8.09 0.90 14.80
N ILE A 86 8.04 0.16 13.71
CA ILE A 86 8.23 0.73 12.37
C ILE A 86 6.91 1.31 11.84
N ASN A 87 5.83 0.51 11.73
CA ASN A 87 4.61 0.97 11.06
C ASN A 87 3.86 2.02 11.89
N THR A 88 3.76 1.83 13.21
CA THR A 88 3.07 2.79 14.08
C THR A 88 4.03 3.87 14.55
N GLY A 89 5.24 3.52 14.97
CA GLY A 89 6.22 4.46 15.53
C GLY A 89 6.69 5.51 14.53
N LEU A 90 7.09 5.10 13.31
CA LEU A 90 7.49 6.08 12.27
C LEU A 90 6.30 6.91 11.78
N THR A 91 5.10 6.31 11.69
CA THR A 91 3.90 7.07 11.33
C THR A 91 3.60 8.18 12.33
N ARG A 92 3.71 7.93 13.63
CA ARG A 92 3.56 8.97 14.67
C ARG A 92 4.53 10.11 14.44
N LYS A 93 5.83 9.79 14.32
CA LYS A 93 6.88 10.81 14.11
C LYS A 93 6.62 11.70 12.90
N ILE A 94 6.31 11.12 11.73
CA ILE A 94 6.11 11.91 10.51
C ILE A 94 4.77 12.63 10.49
N PHE A 95 3.74 12.09 11.16
CA PHE A 95 2.46 12.76 11.27
C PHE A 95 2.51 13.93 12.24
N ASP A 96 3.23 13.81 13.39
CA ASP A 96 3.50 14.92 14.29
C ASP A 96 4.28 16.04 13.57
N PHE A 97 5.31 15.69 12.79
CA PHE A 97 6.00 16.63 11.92
C PHE A 97 5.05 17.30 10.90
N PHE A 98 4.13 16.54 10.29
CA PHE A 98 3.10 17.12 9.42
C PHE A 98 2.25 18.14 10.18
N LEU A 99 1.78 17.83 11.39
CA LEU A 99 0.95 18.72 12.19
C LEU A 99 1.65 20.06 12.52
N GLU A 100 2.96 20.04 12.73
CA GLU A 100 3.79 21.21 13.03
C GLU A 100 4.26 21.97 11.77
N SER A 101 4.21 21.34 10.60
CA SER A 101 4.64 21.92 9.32
C SER A 101 3.55 22.76 8.66
N SER A 102 3.91 23.48 7.58
CA SER A 102 2.97 24.18 6.69
C SER A 102 2.38 23.29 5.60
N SER A 103 2.68 21.99 5.59
CA SER A 103 2.23 21.06 4.57
C SER A 103 0.72 20.95 4.55
N LYS A 104 0.13 20.91 3.34
CA LYS A 104 -1.32 20.89 3.15
C LYS A 104 -1.88 19.47 2.95
N LYS A 105 -1.06 18.54 2.47
CA LYS A 105 -1.51 17.17 2.16
C LYS A 105 -0.64 16.13 2.84
N PHE A 106 -1.28 15.16 3.49
CA PHE A 106 -0.63 13.99 4.06
C PHE A 106 -1.22 12.73 3.46
N ILE A 107 -0.40 11.91 2.79
CA ILE A 107 -0.82 10.67 2.16
C ILE A 107 -0.13 9.51 2.90
N PHE A 108 -0.91 8.73 3.64
CA PHE A 108 -0.43 7.57 4.39
C PHE A 108 -0.72 6.26 3.67
N PHE A 109 0.30 5.42 3.52
CA PHE A 109 0.16 4.08 2.98
C PHE A 109 -0.12 3.05 4.08
N SER A 110 -1.39 2.75 4.23
CA SER A 110 -1.86 1.63 5.03
C SER A 110 -1.91 0.34 4.20
N SER A 111 -2.92 -0.47 4.39
CA SER A 111 -3.18 -1.72 3.66
C SER A 111 -4.63 -2.14 3.83
N VAL A 112 -5.20 -2.86 2.87
CA VAL A 112 -6.50 -3.54 3.06
C VAL A 112 -6.46 -4.53 4.23
N LYS A 113 -5.26 -5.04 4.60
CA LYS A 113 -5.07 -5.89 5.78
C LYS A 113 -5.27 -5.16 7.12
N ALA A 114 -5.23 -3.84 7.15
CA ALA A 114 -5.65 -3.06 8.31
C ALA A 114 -7.18 -3.09 8.49
N ALA A 115 -7.93 -3.25 7.39
CA ALA A 115 -9.37 -3.36 7.42
C ALA A 115 -9.85 -4.77 7.76
N ALA A 116 -9.34 -5.79 7.02
CA ALA A 116 -9.80 -7.17 7.19
C ALA A 116 -8.75 -8.19 6.73
N ASP A 117 -8.66 -9.34 7.39
CA ASP A 117 -7.85 -10.46 6.90
C ASP A 117 -8.56 -11.28 5.82
N SER A 118 -9.89 -11.37 5.89
CA SER A 118 -10.76 -12.00 4.89
C SER A 118 -11.94 -11.10 4.56
N VAL A 119 -12.52 -11.27 3.39
CA VAL A 119 -13.70 -10.52 2.95
C VAL A 119 -14.95 -11.27 3.38
N VAL A 120 -15.83 -10.58 4.10
CA VAL A 120 -17.19 -11.06 4.42
C VAL A 120 -18.13 -10.54 3.34
N GLY A 121 -18.85 -11.45 2.67
CA GLY A 121 -19.62 -11.11 1.47
C GLY A 121 -18.77 -11.11 0.21
N ASP A 122 -19.17 -10.35 -0.81
CA ASP A 122 -18.58 -10.43 -2.15
C ASP A 122 -17.42 -9.43 -2.35
N ILE A 123 -17.47 -8.26 -1.68
CA ILE A 123 -16.54 -7.16 -1.89
C ILE A 123 -16.28 -6.40 -0.59
N LEU A 124 -15.01 -6.08 -0.34
CA LEU A 124 -14.59 -5.25 0.78
C LEU A 124 -14.71 -3.77 0.42
N THR A 125 -15.48 -3.02 1.20
CA THR A 125 -15.61 -1.56 1.09
C THR A 125 -14.99 -0.86 2.28
N GLU A 126 -14.86 0.48 2.22
CA GLU A 126 -14.32 1.29 3.31
C GLU A 126 -15.21 1.35 4.56
N ASP A 127 -16.48 0.96 4.44
CA ASP A 127 -17.46 0.97 5.55
C ASP A 127 -17.30 -0.23 6.50
N VAL A 128 -16.40 -1.17 6.18
CA VAL A 128 -16.14 -2.33 7.05
C VAL A 128 -15.62 -1.88 8.41
N VAL A 129 -16.11 -2.49 9.48
CA VAL A 129 -15.52 -2.36 10.81
C VAL A 129 -14.17 -3.06 10.79
N PRO A 130 -13.05 -2.36 11.06
CA PRO A 130 -11.74 -2.96 10.99
C PRO A 130 -11.57 -4.16 11.94
N ALA A 131 -11.13 -5.28 11.39
CA ALA A 131 -10.81 -6.52 12.11
C ALA A 131 -9.49 -7.13 11.59
N PRO A 132 -8.35 -6.43 11.80
CA PRO A 132 -7.05 -6.93 11.36
C PRO A 132 -6.63 -8.18 12.11
N VAL A 133 -5.88 -9.06 11.43
CA VAL A 133 -5.29 -10.26 12.03
C VAL A 133 -3.78 -10.23 11.85
N GLY A 134 -3.08 -10.37 12.96
CA GLY A 134 -1.63 -10.42 13.04
C GLY A 134 -0.93 -9.06 13.03
N PRO A 135 0.38 -9.06 13.39
CA PRO A 135 1.11 -7.84 13.74
C PRO A 135 1.16 -6.79 12.61
N TYR A 136 1.17 -7.23 11.36
CA TYR A 136 1.17 -6.31 10.21
C TYR A 136 -0.11 -5.49 10.13
N GLY A 137 -1.27 -6.15 10.06
CA GLY A 137 -2.57 -5.46 9.98
C GLY A 137 -2.83 -4.62 11.22
N GLU A 138 -2.55 -5.19 12.41
CA GLU A 138 -2.72 -4.53 13.71
C GLU A 138 -1.83 -3.28 13.85
N SER A 139 -0.59 -3.31 13.38
CA SER A 139 0.28 -2.14 13.41
C SER A 139 -0.16 -1.04 12.45
N LYS A 140 -0.73 -1.43 11.29
CA LYS A 140 -1.27 -0.46 10.31
C LYS A 140 -2.53 0.21 10.83
N ILE A 141 -3.49 -0.54 11.42
CA ILE A 141 -4.71 0.07 11.97
C ILE A 141 -4.39 1.01 13.15
N LYS A 142 -3.43 0.66 14.02
CA LYS A 142 -2.98 1.57 15.09
C LYS A 142 -2.36 2.87 14.56
N ALA A 143 -1.68 2.80 13.42
CA ALA A 143 -1.18 4.00 12.74
C ALA A 143 -2.33 4.86 12.18
N GLU A 144 -3.33 4.25 11.56
CA GLU A 144 -4.54 4.94 11.09
C GLU A 144 -5.30 5.62 12.24
N GLU A 145 -5.52 4.91 13.35
CA GLU A 145 -6.18 5.46 14.54
C GLU A 145 -5.44 6.69 15.09
N TYR A 146 -4.11 6.68 15.07
CA TYR A 146 -3.31 7.84 15.49
C TYR A 146 -3.53 9.04 14.58
N ILE A 147 -3.51 8.82 13.26
CA ILE A 147 -3.75 9.85 12.25
C ILE A 147 -5.16 10.44 12.41
N LEU A 148 -6.19 9.60 12.48
CA LEU A 148 -7.59 10.04 12.61
C LEU A 148 -7.85 10.84 13.90
N LYS A 149 -7.22 10.45 15.01
CA LYS A 149 -7.29 11.23 16.26
C LYS A 149 -6.63 12.61 16.13
N GLY A 150 -5.54 12.71 15.39
CA GLY A 150 -4.86 13.97 15.11
C GLY A 150 -5.62 14.85 14.12
N GLU A 151 -6.25 14.26 13.11
CA GLU A 151 -7.14 14.94 12.16
C GLU A 151 -8.33 15.61 12.88
N GLY A 152 -8.98 14.92 13.81
CA GLY A 152 -10.04 15.51 14.63
C GLY A 152 -9.61 16.71 15.49
N LYS A 153 -8.30 16.90 15.75
CA LYS A 153 -7.78 18.12 16.39
C LYS A 153 -7.62 19.26 15.38
N ILE A 154 -7.32 18.96 14.12
CA ILE A 154 -7.25 19.95 13.03
C ILE A 154 -8.62 20.58 12.82
N GLU A 155 -9.68 19.79 12.76
CA GLU A 155 -11.07 20.25 12.59
C GLU A 155 -11.58 21.09 13.78
N LYS A 156 -11.31 20.66 15.02
CA LYS A 156 -11.71 21.39 16.23
C LYS A 156 -10.96 22.68 16.44
N GLY A 157 -9.67 22.76 16.06
CA GLY A 157 -8.88 23.98 16.15
C GLY A 157 -9.34 25.08 15.20
N ALA A 158 -10.13 24.77 14.19
CA ALA A 158 -10.76 25.74 13.29
C ALA A 158 -12.03 26.40 13.89
N GLY A 159 -12.61 25.82 14.95
CA GLY A 159 -13.87 26.28 15.56
C GLY A 159 -13.74 27.12 16.83
N GLU A 160 -12.61 27.15 17.52
CA GLU A 160 -12.42 27.83 18.81
C GLU A 160 -11.31 28.89 18.77
N VAL A 161 -11.53 29.99 18.07
CA VAL A 161 -10.72 31.19 18.31
C VAL A 161 -11.62 32.44 18.40
N CYS A 162 -12.21 32.61 19.58
CA CYS A 162 -12.57 33.94 20.07
C CYS A 162 -11.62 34.30 21.20
N GLY A 163 -10.62 35.17 20.89
CA GLY A 163 -9.87 35.96 21.86
C GLY A 163 -8.68 35.31 22.54
N ALA A 164 -7.50 35.41 21.95
CA ALA A 164 -6.26 35.89 22.61
C ALA A 164 -5.11 35.93 21.57
N VAL A 165 -4.39 37.02 21.56
CA VAL A 165 -3.22 37.29 20.71
C VAL A 165 -2.08 36.40 21.16
N GLY A 166 -1.72 35.41 20.32
CA GLY A 166 -0.53 34.60 20.43
C GLY A 166 -0.32 33.89 19.09
N GLN A 167 0.83 34.15 18.44
CA GLN A 167 1.22 33.57 17.14
C GLN A 167 1.41 32.05 17.25
N SER A 168 0.33 31.29 17.32
CA SER A 168 0.29 29.86 17.01
C SER A 168 -0.67 29.69 15.83
N GLY A 169 -0.07 29.30 14.69
CA GLY A 169 -0.70 29.32 13.39
C GLY A 169 -2.06 28.65 13.36
N ARG A 170 -3.00 29.31 12.72
CA ARG A 170 -4.26 28.75 12.23
C ARG A 170 -3.93 27.49 11.45
N LEU A 171 -4.21 26.31 12.00
CA LEU A 171 -4.32 25.06 11.28
C LEU A 171 -5.58 25.20 10.42
N GLY A 172 -5.40 25.70 9.17
CA GLY A 172 -6.49 26.13 8.32
C GLY A 172 -7.29 24.97 7.76
N LEU A 173 -8.54 25.26 7.41
CA LEU A 173 -9.54 24.46 6.69
C LEU A 173 -9.06 23.81 5.37
N ASP A 174 -7.80 24.02 4.96
CA ASP A 174 -7.22 23.56 3.68
C ASP A 174 -6.33 22.31 3.79
N ARG A 175 -6.22 21.69 4.97
CA ARG A 175 -5.34 20.51 5.13
C ARG A 175 -6.13 19.23 4.88
N GLN A 176 -5.55 18.32 4.08
CA GLN A 176 -6.17 17.06 3.70
C GLN A 176 -5.29 15.89 4.14
N VAL A 177 -5.91 14.90 4.75
CA VAL A 177 -5.27 13.64 5.15
C VAL A 177 -5.91 12.49 4.37
N TYR A 178 -5.06 11.71 3.70
CA TYR A 178 -5.49 10.56 2.92
C TYR A 178 -4.87 9.29 3.50
N ILE A 179 -5.69 8.33 3.84
CA ILE A 179 -5.28 6.99 4.26
C ILE A 179 -5.57 6.03 3.11
N LEU A 180 -4.53 5.61 2.40
CA LEU A 180 -4.67 4.66 1.31
C LEU A 180 -4.50 3.24 1.83
N ARG A 181 -5.47 2.37 1.53
CA ARG A 181 -5.45 0.93 1.82
C ARG A 181 -5.30 0.14 0.51
N PRO A 182 -4.08 0.02 -0.02
CA PRO A 182 -3.87 -0.74 -1.25
C PRO A 182 -4.03 -2.25 -1.02
N CYS A 183 -4.50 -2.93 -2.09
CA CYS A 183 -4.34 -4.36 -2.28
C CYS A 183 -2.88 -4.73 -2.49
N MET A 184 -2.58 -5.97 -2.85
CA MET A 184 -1.21 -6.37 -3.20
C MET A 184 -0.69 -5.54 -4.37
N ILE A 185 0.27 -4.66 -4.10
CA ILE A 185 0.88 -3.79 -5.11
C ILE A 185 1.88 -4.61 -5.93
N HIS A 186 1.84 -4.43 -7.25
CA HIS A 186 2.81 -5.01 -8.17
C HIS A 186 3.33 -3.99 -9.19
N GLY A 187 4.51 -4.24 -9.73
CA GLY A 187 5.20 -3.33 -10.66
C GLY A 187 6.68 -3.66 -10.77
N PRO A 188 7.44 -2.90 -11.56
CA PRO A 188 8.89 -3.04 -11.67
C PRO A 188 9.58 -2.96 -10.30
N GLY A 189 10.46 -3.93 -10.01
CA GLY A 189 11.16 -4.02 -8.73
C GLY A 189 10.38 -4.68 -7.59
N ASN A 190 9.20 -5.27 -7.88
CA ASN A 190 8.43 -6.04 -6.90
C ASN A 190 9.25 -7.24 -6.37
N LYS A 191 9.15 -7.49 -5.06
CA LYS A 191 9.81 -8.64 -4.37
C LYS A 191 8.83 -9.50 -3.56
N GLY A 192 7.54 -9.42 -3.87
CA GLY A 192 6.47 -10.10 -3.11
C GLY A 192 6.09 -11.48 -3.64
N ASN A 193 4.90 -11.94 -3.27
CA ASN A 193 4.34 -13.26 -3.62
C ASN A 193 4.22 -13.48 -5.13
N LEU A 194 4.07 -12.41 -5.93
CA LEU A 194 4.02 -12.51 -7.39
C LEU A 194 5.32 -13.09 -7.96
N ASN A 195 6.48 -12.72 -7.39
CA ASN A 195 7.77 -13.29 -7.81
C ASN A 195 7.88 -14.79 -7.51
N LEU A 196 7.25 -15.25 -6.42
CA LEU A 196 7.21 -16.69 -6.12
C LEU A 196 6.40 -17.42 -7.19
N LEU A 197 5.23 -16.90 -7.56
CA LEU A 197 4.39 -17.47 -8.59
C LEU A 197 5.07 -17.42 -9.97
N TYR A 198 5.69 -16.31 -10.32
CA TYR A 198 6.52 -16.18 -11.52
C TYR A 198 7.60 -17.26 -11.59
N ASN A 199 8.33 -17.51 -10.51
CA ASN A 199 9.37 -18.54 -10.46
C ASN A 199 8.82 -19.97 -10.63
N VAL A 200 7.63 -20.25 -10.10
CA VAL A 200 6.93 -21.53 -10.31
C VAL A 200 6.64 -21.71 -11.80
N VAL A 201 6.03 -20.71 -12.44
CA VAL A 201 5.72 -20.72 -13.88
C VAL A 201 6.99 -20.80 -14.72
N LYS A 202 8.03 -20.02 -14.38
CA LYS A 202 9.34 -20.01 -15.08
C LYS A 202 9.96 -21.40 -15.11
N LYS A 203 9.88 -22.15 -14.02
CA LYS A 203 10.38 -23.52 -13.89
C LYS A 203 9.49 -24.56 -14.60
N GLY A 204 8.36 -24.17 -15.19
CA GLY A 204 7.42 -25.08 -15.84
C GLY A 204 6.65 -26.01 -14.87
N ILE A 205 6.62 -25.67 -13.58
CA ILE A 205 5.90 -26.46 -12.56
C ILE A 205 4.40 -26.29 -12.79
N PRO A 206 3.62 -27.40 -12.98
CA PRO A 206 2.20 -27.30 -13.16
C PRO A 206 1.48 -26.74 -11.95
N TRP A 207 0.45 -25.94 -12.18
CA TRP A 207 -0.40 -25.42 -11.12
C TRP A 207 -1.53 -26.39 -10.78
N PRO A 208 -1.57 -26.98 -9.56
CA PRO A 208 -2.50 -28.08 -9.26
C PRO A 208 -3.89 -27.61 -8.81
N LEU A 209 -4.08 -26.30 -8.55
CA LEU A 209 -5.31 -25.73 -7.97
C LEU A 209 -6.25 -25.15 -9.04
N GLY A 210 -6.19 -25.63 -10.27
CA GLY A 210 -6.99 -25.13 -11.39
C GLY A 210 -8.51 -25.29 -11.25
N SER A 211 -8.97 -26.18 -10.35
CA SER A 211 -10.40 -26.31 -10.02
C SER A 211 -10.94 -25.24 -9.07
N PHE A 212 -10.05 -24.42 -8.48
CA PHE A 212 -10.46 -23.34 -7.58
C PHE A 212 -10.58 -22.03 -8.37
N GLU A 213 -11.77 -21.46 -8.36
CA GLU A 213 -12.09 -20.18 -8.99
C GLU A 213 -12.19 -19.11 -7.93
N ASN A 214 -11.04 -18.60 -7.52
CA ASN A 214 -10.96 -17.46 -6.62
C ASN A 214 -10.89 -16.14 -7.40
N ARG A 215 -11.23 -15.05 -6.74
CA ARG A 215 -11.06 -13.69 -7.30
C ARG A 215 -10.35 -12.80 -6.29
N ARG A 216 -9.34 -12.08 -6.75
CA ARG A 216 -8.53 -11.20 -5.90
C ARG A 216 -8.25 -9.89 -6.60
N SER A 217 -8.37 -8.80 -5.86
CA SER A 217 -7.94 -7.49 -6.32
C SER A 217 -6.44 -7.31 -6.12
N PHE A 218 -5.81 -6.67 -7.11
CA PHE A 218 -4.42 -6.25 -7.11
C PHE A 218 -4.36 -4.74 -7.31
N THR A 219 -3.20 -4.14 -7.12
CA THR A 219 -2.95 -2.73 -7.39
C THR A 219 -1.71 -2.62 -8.26
N SER A 220 -1.88 -2.24 -9.52
CA SER A 220 -0.73 -1.93 -10.38
C SER A 220 -0.08 -0.64 -9.91
N ILE A 221 1.24 -0.58 -9.99
CA ILE A 221 2.00 0.61 -9.60
C ILE A 221 1.65 1.82 -10.46
N ASP A 222 1.26 1.61 -11.71
CA ASP A 222 0.87 2.68 -12.63
C ASP A 222 -0.44 3.35 -12.16
N ASN A 223 -1.46 2.54 -11.81
CA ASN A 223 -2.71 3.05 -11.26
C ASN A 223 -2.49 3.74 -9.90
N LEU A 224 -1.62 3.17 -9.08
CA LEU A 224 -1.25 3.77 -7.79
C LEU A 224 -0.62 5.15 -7.98
N CYS A 225 0.37 5.28 -8.87
CA CYS A 225 1.01 6.55 -9.17
C CYS A 225 0.02 7.58 -9.74
N TYR A 226 -0.89 7.15 -10.61
CA TYR A 226 -1.96 8.00 -11.14
C TYR A 226 -2.87 8.54 -10.04
N VAL A 227 -3.30 7.69 -9.11
CA VAL A 227 -4.13 8.10 -7.97
C VAL A 227 -3.38 9.09 -7.08
N ILE A 228 -2.12 8.82 -6.75
CA ILE A 228 -1.30 9.74 -5.93
C ILE A 228 -1.19 11.10 -6.59
N GLU A 229 -0.91 11.16 -7.89
CA GLU A 229 -0.87 12.42 -8.63
C GLU A 229 -2.22 13.16 -8.56
N GLY A 230 -3.33 12.42 -8.68
CA GLY A 230 -4.68 12.98 -8.51
C GLY A 230 -4.92 13.57 -7.12
N LEU A 231 -4.50 12.86 -6.06
CA LEU A 231 -4.59 13.35 -4.68
C LEU A 231 -3.72 14.59 -4.45
N LEU A 232 -2.56 14.67 -5.10
CA LEU A 232 -1.68 15.83 -5.01
C LEU A 232 -2.26 17.06 -5.71
N THR A 233 -2.84 16.90 -6.90
CA THR A 233 -3.17 18.00 -7.81
C THR A 233 -4.63 18.40 -7.83
N LYS A 234 -5.55 17.49 -7.46
CA LYS A 234 -7.00 17.75 -7.44
C LYS A 234 -7.51 18.09 -6.04
N ALA A 235 -8.70 18.69 -5.99
CA ALA A 235 -9.45 18.91 -4.74
C ALA A 235 -10.24 17.63 -4.37
N VAL A 236 -9.55 16.66 -3.78
CA VAL A 236 -10.15 15.40 -3.31
C VAL A 236 -10.39 15.51 -1.80
N PRO A 237 -11.57 15.11 -1.28
CA PRO A 237 -11.82 15.08 0.16
C PRO A 237 -10.82 14.16 0.89
N GLY A 238 -10.42 14.56 2.10
CA GLY A 238 -9.64 13.69 2.99
C GLY A 238 -10.44 12.46 3.40
N GLY A 239 -9.73 11.41 3.85
CA GLY A 239 -10.37 10.20 4.36
C GLY A 239 -9.66 8.89 3.97
N ILE A 240 -10.34 7.78 4.26
CA ILE A 240 -9.84 6.43 3.97
C ILE A 240 -10.32 6.01 2.58
N TYR A 241 -9.39 5.48 1.77
CA TYR A 241 -9.62 5.00 0.42
C TYR A 241 -8.98 3.65 0.19
N HIS A 242 -9.77 2.69 -0.28
CA HIS A 242 -9.24 1.43 -0.80
C HIS A 242 -8.64 1.64 -2.19
N MET A 243 -7.57 0.90 -2.47
CA MET A 243 -6.88 0.93 -3.76
C MET A 243 -6.81 -0.47 -4.37
N GLY A 244 -7.33 -0.59 -5.58
CA GLY A 244 -7.26 -1.76 -6.44
C GLY A 244 -7.42 -1.39 -7.90
N ASP A 245 -6.96 -2.27 -8.78
CA ASP A 245 -7.30 -2.20 -10.20
C ASP A 245 -8.80 -2.52 -10.37
N ASP A 246 -9.38 -2.20 -11.54
CA ASP A 246 -10.82 -2.36 -11.75
C ASP A 246 -11.24 -3.85 -11.81
N GLU A 247 -10.35 -4.71 -12.29
CA GLU A 247 -10.64 -6.13 -12.46
C GLU A 247 -10.00 -6.96 -11.35
N ALA A 248 -10.81 -7.75 -10.67
CA ALA A 248 -10.30 -8.82 -9.81
C ALA A 248 -9.92 -10.04 -10.66
N MET A 249 -8.75 -10.61 -10.45
CA MET A 249 -8.21 -11.75 -11.18
C MET A 249 -8.22 -13.01 -10.34
N SER A 250 -8.51 -14.16 -10.97
CA SER A 250 -8.28 -15.47 -10.38
C SER A 250 -6.80 -15.85 -10.41
N THR A 251 -6.39 -16.80 -9.57
CA THR A 251 -5.03 -17.32 -9.63
C THR A 251 -4.75 -18.02 -10.97
N ASN A 252 -5.76 -18.62 -11.59
CA ASN A 252 -5.65 -19.23 -12.90
C ASN A 252 -5.39 -18.17 -14.00
N GLU A 253 -6.14 -17.06 -14.00
CA GLU A 253 -5.91 -15.94 -14.91
C GLU A 253 -4.54 -15.31 -14.69
N LEU A 254 -4.12 -15.16 -13.42
CA LEU A 254 -2.80 -14.65 -13.07
C LEU A 254 -1.69 -15.50 -13.68
N ILE A 255 -1.77 -16.85 -13.55
CA ILE A 255 -0.82 -17.79 -14.14
C ILE A 255 -0.86 -17.74 -15.67
N ALA A 256 -2.04 -17.71 -16.27
CA ALA A 256 -2.18 -17.59 -17.71
C ALA A 256 -1.53 -16.32 -18.25
N THR A 257 -1.73 -15.17 -17.55
CA THR A 257 -1.12 -13.88 -17.92
C THR A 257 0.40 -13.90 -17.74
N ILE A 258 0.92 -14.55 -16.68
CA ILE A 258 2.36 -14.73 -16.50
C ILE A 258 2.94 -15.56 -17.66
N CYS A 259 2.29 -16.67 -18.04
CA CYS A 259 2.71 -17.50 -19.18
C CYS A 259 2.69 -16.70 -20.49
N GLU A 260 1.61 -15.96 -20.74
CA GLU A 260 1.47 -15.09 -21.92
C GLU A 260 2.63 -14.09 -22.02
N ALA A 261 2.93 -13.37 -20.92
CA ALA A 261 4.03 -12.40 -20.86
C ALA A 261 5.42 -13.04 -21.12
N MET A 262 5.56 -14.33 -20.79
CA MET A 262 6.79 -15.11 -21.02
C MET A 262 6.80 -15.89 -22.34
N GLY A 263 5.79 -15.79 -23.18
CA GLY A 263 5.65 -16.58 -24.40
C GLY A 263 5.52 -18.10 -24.15
N LYS A 264 4.93 -18.52 -23.01
CA LYS A 264 4.76 -19.92 -22.59
C LYS A 264 3.27 -20.32 -22.60
N GLN A 265 3.00 -21.62 -22.66
CA GLN A 265 1.67 -22.18 -22.47
C GLN A 265 1.43 -22.45 -20.97
N PRO A 266 0.24 -22.15 -20.43
CA PRO A 266 -0.08 -22.39 -19.04
C PRO A 266 -0.33 -23.90 -18.79
N HIS A 267 0.36 -24.46 -17.79
CA HIS A 267 0.14 -25.82 -17.30
C HIS A 267 -0.72 -25.80 -16.04
N ILE A 268 -2.05 -25.72 -16.20
CA ILE A 268 -3.02 -25.64 -15.10
C ILE A 268 -3.77 -26.98 -15.00
N TRP A 269 -3.55 -27.71 -13.90
CA TRP A 269 -4.23 -28.97 -13.64
C TRP A 269 -5.49 -28.75 -12.80
N LYS A 270 -6.62 -29.30 -13.27
CA LYS A 270 -7.91 -29.25 -12.58
C LYS A 270 -8.08 -30.45 -11.68
N ILE A 271 -7.31 -30.58 -10.61
CA ILE A 271 -7.45 -31.61 -9.60
C ILE A 271 -8.73 -31.36 -8.80
N ASN A 272 -9.48 -32.43 -8.48
CA ASN A 272 -10.71 -32.31 -7.70
C ASN A 272 -10.49 -31.63 -6.36
N LYS A 273 -11.38 -30.68 -6.00
CA LYS A 273 -11.28 -29.84 -4.78
C LYS A 273 -11.18 -30.70 -3.52
N SER A 274 -12.07 -31.71 -3.35
CA SER A 274 -12.08 -32.59 -2.16
C SER A 274 -10.77 -33.35 -2.00
N LEU A 275 -10.15 -33.76 -3.13
CA LEU A 275 -8.85 -34.44 -3.10
C LEU A 275 -7.75 -33.51 -2.61
N MET A 276 -7.72 -32.24 -3.10
CA MET A 276 -6.76 -31.23 -2.65
C MET A 276 -6.96 -30.84 -1.19
N GLU A 277 -8.20 -30.75 -0.72
CA GLU A 277 -8.54 -30.52 0.69
C GLU A 277 -8.07 -31.68 1.58
N GLY A 278 -8.20 -32.90 1.11
CA GLY A 278 -7.67 -34.09 1.77
C GLY A 278 -6.16 -34.07 1.90
N PHE A 279 -5.43 -33.76 0.81
CA PHE A 279 -3.98 -33.58 0.85
C PHE A 279 -3.55 -32.46 1.78
N ALA A 280 -4.25 -31.32 1.76
CA ALA A 280 -3.97 -30.22 2.68
C ALA A 280 -4.27 -30.60 4.15
N GLY A 281 -5.26 -31.45 4.39
CA GLY A 281 -5.56 -32.02 5.70
C GLY A 281 -4.39 -32.87 6.22
N LEU A 282 -3.90 -33.80 5.41
CA LEU A 282 -2.69 -34.60 5.72
C LEU A 282 -1.46 -33.72 5.88
N GLY A 283 -1.32 -32.69 5.03
CA GLY A 283 -0.24 -31.72 5.12
C GLY A 283 -0.24 -30.94 6.44
N SER A 284 -1.42 -30.62 6.98
CA SER A 284 -1.54 -29.99 8.29
C SER A 284 -1.07 -30.91 9.43
N LEU A 285 -1.37 -32.21 9.33
CA LEU A 285 -0.95 -33.21 10.32
C LEU A 285 0.56 -33.47 10.27
N LEU A 286 1.13 -33.53 9.07
CA LEU A 286 2.55 -33.85 8.83
C LEU A 286 3.47 -32.63 8.72
N HIS A 287 2.95 -31.42 8.98
CA HIS A 287 3.67 -30.14 8.86
C HIS A 287 4.28 -29.91 7.46
N LEU A 288 3.61 -30.38 6.41
CA LEU A 288 4.06 -30.23 5.01
C LEU A 288 3.82 -28.81 4.49
N PRO A 289 4.52 -28.40 3.40
CA PRO A 289 4.37 -27.08 2.79
C PRO A 289 2.94 -26.72 2.36
N LEU A 290 2.14 -27.69 1.88
CA LEU A 290 0.73 -27.50 1.60
C LEU A 290 -0.10 -27.97 2.80
N ASN A 291 -0.71 -27.04 3.51
CA ASN A 291 -1.62 -27.28 4.62
C ASN A 291 -2.95 -26.55 4.40
N LYS A 292 -3.96 -26.81 5.26
CA LYS A 292 -5.31 -26.21 5.15
C LYS A 292 -5.29 -24.69 5.12
N GLU A 293 -4.48 -24.06 5.94
CA GLU A 293 -4.38 -22.59 6.00
C GLU A 293 -3.81 -22.00 4.71
N ARG A 294 -2.73 -22.61 4.18
CA ARG A 294 -2.14 -22.17 2.91
C ARG A 294 -3.08 -22.41 1.73
N LEU A 295 -3.76 -23.57 1.70
CA LEU A 295 -4.76 -23.85 0.68
C LEU A 295 -5.86 -22.79 0.72
N ARG A 296 -6.43 -22.51 1.89
CA ARG A 296 -7.42 -21.44 2.07
C ARG A 296 -6.91 -20.10 1.53
N LYS A 297 -5.72 -19.65 1.96
CA LYS A 297 -5.12 -18.39 1.50
C LYS A 297 -4.86 -18.32 0.00
N LEU A 298 -4.62 -19.46 -0.65
CA LEU A 298 -4.43 -19.52 -2.11
C LEU A 298 -5.73 -19.54 -2.90
N THR A 299 -6.83 -19.96 -2.30
CA THR A 299 -8.11 -20.21 -2.97
C THR A 299 -9.26 -19.30 -2.50
N GLU A 300 -9.07 -18.49 -1.47
CA GLU A 300 -10.08 -17.54 -0.98
C GLU A 300 -10.26 -16.34 -1.91
N ASN A 301 -11.49 -15.82 -1.93
CA ASN A 301 -11.79 -14.56 -2.57
C ASN A 301 -11.30 -13.38 -1.71
N TYR A 302 -10.74 -12.37 -2.36
CA TYR A 302 -10.37 -11.12 -1.71
C TYR A 302 -10.57 -9.96 -2.68
N VAL A 303 -11.82 -9.62 -2.93
CA VAL A 303 -12.20 -8.54 -3.84
C VAL A 303 -12.41 -7.26 -3.04
N VAL A 304 -11.86 -6.17 -3.53
CA VAL A 304 -11.86 -4.86 -2.86
C VAL A 304 -12.42 -3.82 -3.81
N SER A 305 -13.33 -2.99 -3.30
CA SER A 305 -13.88 -1.87 -4.06
C SER A 305 -12.87 -0.72 -4.18
N ASN A 306 -12.73 -0.18 -5.38
CA ASN A 306 -12.03 1.07 -5.65
C ASN A 306 -12.99 2.21 -6.03
N ALA A 307 -14.30 1.99 -5.86
CA ALA A 307 -15.33 2.93 -6.29
C ALA A 307 -15.21 4.29 -5.61
N LYS A 308 -14.91 4.30 -4.30
CA LYS A 308 -14.80 5.54 -3.52
C LYS A 308 -13.67 6.45 -4.06
N ILE A 309 -12.48 5.90 -4.30
CA ILE A 309 -11.36 6.70 -4.82
C ILE A 309 -11.61 7.14 -6.27
N LYS A 310 -12.21 6.28 -7.12
CA LYS A 310 -12.59 6.68 -8.49
C LYS A 310 -13.58 7.84 -8.49
N ASN A 311 -14.63 7.73 -7.69
CA ASN A 311 -15.63 8.80 -7.56
C ASN A 311 -15.00 10.10 -7.06
N ALA A 312 -14.13 10.03 -6.05
CA ALA A 312 -13.44 11.20 -5.51
C ALA A 312 -12.49 11.87 -6.53
N LEU A 313 -11.90 11.10 -7.45
CA LEU A 313 -11.05 11.59 -8.52
C LEU A 313 -11.84 12.02 -9.78
N GLY A 314 -13.15 11.72 -9.85
CA GLY A 314 -13.98 11.98 -11.02
C GLY A 314 -13.60 11.14 -12.23
N ILE A 315 -13.28 9.84 -12.04
CA ILE A 315 -12.93 8.91 -13.10
C ILE A 315 -13.84 7.67 -13.07
N GLU A 316 -14.14 7.14 -14.24
CA GLU A 316 -14.93 5.91 -14.37
C GLU A 316 -14.07 4.65 -14.30
N LYS A 317 -12.87 4.70 -14.86
CA LYS A 317 -11.93 3.57 -14.95
C LYS A 317 -10.52 3.98 -14.58
N MET A 318 -9.78 3.02 -14.04
CA MET A 318 -8.34 3.16 -13.85
C MET A 318 -7.62 3.19 -15.21
N PRO A 319 -6.51 3.96 -15.34
CA PRO A 319 -5.79 4.11 -16.62
C PRO A 319 -5.25 2.81 -17.21
N VAL A 320 -4.94 1.83 -16.36
CA VAL A 320 -4.32 0.56 -16.75
C VAL A 320 -5.19 -0.59 -16.23
N THR A 321 -5.48 -1.56 -17.09
CA THR A 321 -6.19 -2.79 -16.68
C THR A 321 -5.29 -3.67 -15.82
N ALA A 322 -5.89 -4.52 -14.98
CA ALA A 322 -5.14 -5.46 -14.14
C ALA A 322 -4.20 -6.35 -14.97
N LYS A 323 -4.64 -6.79 -16.15
CA LYS A 323 -3.85 -7.62 -17.07
C LYS A 323 -2.64 -6.85 -17.64
N GLU A 324 -2.84 -5.63 -18.13
CA GLU A 324 -1.76 -4.80 -18.69
C GLU A 324 -0.70 -4.48 -17.63
N GLY A 325 -1.14 -4.06 -16.43
CA GLY A 325 -0.23 -3.80 -15.31
C GLY A 325 0.58 -5.04 -14.90
N LEU A 326 -0.06 -6.22 -14.93
CA LEU A 326 0.60 -7.49 -14.63
C LEU A 326 1.64 -7.85 -15.70
N ILE A 327 1.31 -7.75 -16.99
CA ILE A 327 2.24 -8.02 -18.10
C ILE A 327 3.48 -7.15 -17.96
N LYS A 328 3.31 -5.84 -17.76
CA LYS A 328 4.41 -4.89 -17.55
C LYS A 328 5.28 -5.28 -16.34
N THR A 329 4.65 -5.74 -15.25
CA THR A 329 5.37 -6.22 -14.07
C THR A 329 6.22 -7.43 -14.39
N ILE A 330 5.65 -8.44 -15.07
CA ILE A 330 6.35 -9.68 -15.41
C ILE A 330 7.53 -9.42 -16.35
N GLN A 331 7.34 -8.56 -17.35
CA GLN A 331 8.41 -8.16 -18.27
C GLN A 331 9.60 -7.49 -17.54
N SER A 332 9.34 -6.85 -16.41
CA SER A 332 10.40 -6.25 -15.58
C SER A 332 11.21 -7.26 -14.74
N PHE A 333 10.81 -8.53 -14.71
CA PHE A 333 11.53 -9.61 -13.99
C PHE A 333 12.57 -10.33 -14.86
N GLU A 334 12.55 -10.07 -16.16
CA GLU A 334 13.54 -10.55 -17.13
C GLU A 334 14.79 -9.68 -17.13
#